data_373ab7f5f4dea9090367cb1c84246211
#
_entry.id   373ab7f5f4dea9090367cb1c84246211
#
_cell.length_a   1.000
_cell.length_b   1.000
_cell.length_c   1.000
_cell.angle_alpha   90.00
_cell.angle_beta   90.00
_cell.angle_gamma   90.00
#
_symmetry.space_group_name_H-M   'P 1'
#
loop_
_entity.id
_entity.type
_entity.pdbx_description
1 polymer ?
#
loop_
_entity_poly.entity_id
_entity_poly.type
_entity_poly.pdbx_seq_one_letter_code
_entity_poly.pdbx_strand_id
1 'polypeptide(L)'
;MPEFTGEEPVVKIKDAAQQATKAETASSPRRKYRTLLLQAALFLAIGAFAMLTFLVETIPSFPIDLQITRAIQSFNSPLFSAIMNLISWPGFFPHSFIITLLIALVLYSYGLHWEAVASLLAAVFSTVTNELVKEIIQRPRPSVDLVDVFAVLQSYSFPSGHVMFYVGLFGFVWYLIFALLKRSLIRTLLLTFLGSLIFLVGISRIYLGQHWASDVLGAYLLGGLILVGNILLYRWGRKRFFVQQPVAPHAPKSI
;
A
#
# COMPACT_ATOMS: atom_id res chain seq x y z
N MET A 1 42.45 28.42 50.04
CA MET A 1 41.58 27.28 49.66
C MET A 1 40.59 27.80 48.65
N PRO A 2 40.58 27.35 47.41
CA PRO A 2 39.54 27.76 46.44
C PRO A 2 38.27 26.98 46.74
N GLU A 3 37.15 27.70 46.91
CA GLU A 3 35.79 27.15 47.03
C GLU A 3 35.43 26.41 45.74
N PHE A 4 35.19 25.11 45.84
CA PHE A 4 34.58 24.29 44.80
C PHE A 4 33.08 24.59 44.78
N THR A 5 32.63 25.53 43.96
CA THR A 5 31.18 25.71 43.68
C THR A 5 30.73 24.59 42.77
N GLY A 6 29.98 23.63 43.34
CA GLY A 6 29.47 22.44 42.64
C GLY A 6 28.40 22.72 41.57
N GLU A 7 28.18 23.96 41.14
CA GLU A 7 27.16 24.35 40.18
C GLU A 7 27.57 24.22 38.69
N GLU A 8 28.88 24.35 38.38
CA GLU A 8 29.37 24.32 36.99
C GLU A 8 29.13 22.98 36.24
N PRO A 9 29.29 21.79 36.84
CA PRO A 9 29.06 20.55 36.11
C PRO A 9 27.58 20.27 35.81
N VAL A 10 26.66 20.71 36.67
CA VAL A 10 25.22 20.50 36.51
C VAL A 10 24.64 21.39 35.38
N VAL A 11 25.13 22.64 35.28
CA VAL A 11 24.76 23.54 34.19
C VAL A 11 25.23 23.02 32.85
N LYS A 12 26.47 22.55 32.74
CA LYS A 12 27.01 21.93 31.49
C LYS A 12 26.24 20.67 31.04
N ILE A 13 25.77 19.84 31.97
CA ILE A 13 24.95 18.67 31.68
C ILE A 13 23.55 19.09 31.19
N LYS A 14 22.93 20.09 31.79
CA LYS A 14 21.63 20.62 31.33
C LYS A 14 21.71 21.24 29.93
N ASP A 15 22.75 22.00 29.66
CA ASP A 15 22.97 22.63 28.35
C ASP A 15 23.26 21.57 27.26
N ALA A 16 24.06 20.56 27.57
CA ALA A 16 24.30 19.42 26.66
C ALA A 16 23.02 18.62 26.38
N ALA A 17 22.17 18.38 27.39
CA ALA A 17 20.89 17.72 27.24
C ALA A 17 19.91 18.55 26.40
N GLN A 18 19.85 19.87 26.60
CA GLN A 18 19.03 20.77 25.78
C GLN A 18 19.52 20.87 24.33
N GLN A 19 20.84 20.90 24.10
CA GLN A 19 21.43 20.88 22.77
C GLN A 19 21.15 19.54 22.04
N ALA A 20 21.25 18.40 22.75
CA ALA A 20 20.91 17.08 22.20
C ALA A 20 19.42 17.02 21.81
N THR A 21 18.52 17.53 22.67
CA THR A 21 17.08 17.56 22.39
C THR A 21 16.75 18.49 21.21
N LYS A 22 17.43 19.66 21.08
CA LYS A 22 17.30 20.54 19.92
C LYS A 22 17.84 19.91 18.64
N ALA A 23 18.93 19.16 18.72
CA ALA A 23 19.50 18.42 17.56
C ALA A 23 18.59 17.28 17.11
N GLU A 24 17.91 16.56 18.03
CA GLU A 24 16.92 15.53 17.71
C GLU A 24 15.63 16.10 17.11
N THR A 25 15.20 17.28 17.53
CA THR A 25 13.99 17.94 17.01
C THR A 25 14.23 18.68 15.70
N ALA A 26 15.47 19.08 15.39
CA ALA A 26 15.83 19.68 14.11
C ALA A 26 15.72 18.64 12.99
N SER A 27 14.67 18.74 12.18
CA SER A 27 14.52 17.87 11.01
C SER A 27 15.69 18.12 10.04
N SER A 28 16.51 17.09 9.79
CA SER A 28 17.60 17.22 8.82
C SER A 28 17.07 17.71 7.47
N PRO A 29 17.81 18.51 6.70
CA PRO A 29 17.38 18.96 5.36
C PRO A 29 16.93 17.81 4.46
N ARG A 30 17.58 16.65 4.55
CA ARG A 30 17.22 15.42 3.83
C ARG A 30 15.82 14.89 4.21
N ARG A 31 15.42 15.01 5.47
CA ARG A 31 14.09 14.58 5.95
C ARG A 31 13.01 15.49 5.40
N LYS A 32 13.21 16.81 5.42
CA LYS A 32 12.29 17.80 4.84
C LYS A 32 12.10 17.55 3.34
N TYR A 33 13.21 17.39 2.61
CA TYR A 33 13.17 17.10 1.16
C TYR A 33 12.39 15.83 0.83
N ARG A 34 12.64 14.73 1.55
CA ARG A 34 11.90 13.46 1.36
C ARG A 34 10.41 13.62 1.66
N THR A 35 10.04 14.42 2.66
CA THR A 35 8.63 14.71 2.97
C THR A 35 7.97 15.52 1.86
N LEU A 36 8.65 16.55 1.33
CA LEU A 36 8.15 17.34 0.21
C LEU A 36 7.98 16.49 -1.06
N LEU A 37 8.94 15.63 -1.39
CA LEU A 37 8.82 14.71 -2.52
C LEU A 37 7.63 13.76 -2.37
N LEU A 38 7.43 13.19 -1.17
CA LEU A 38 6.27 12.34 -0.91
C LEU A 38 4.96 13.11 -1.07
N GLN A 39 4.87 14.31 -0.51
CA GLN A 39 3.69 15.17 -0.65
C GLN A 39 3.42 15.49 -2.13
N ALA A 40 4.44 15.91 -2.88
CA ALA A 40 4.31 16.19 -4.31
C ALA A 40 3.83 14.94 -5.09
N ALA A 41 4.40 13.77 -4.81
CA ALA A 41 3.99 12.51 -5.43
C ALA A 41 2.52 12.15 -5.11
N LEU A 42 2.08 12.36 -3.86
CA LEU A 42 0.69 12.15 -3.47
C LEU A 42 -0.26 13.12 -4.18
N PHE A 43 0.08 14.40 -4.25
CA PHE A 43 -0.73 15.38 -4.99
C PHE A 43 -0.82 15.05 -6.48
N LEU A 44 0.29 14.64 -7.11
CA LEU A 44 0.30 14.18 -8.49
C LEU A 44 -0.57 12.93 -8.69
N ALA A 45 -0.49 11.96 -7.78
CA ALA A 45 -1.30 10.74 -7.85
C ALA A 45 -2.80 11.04 -7.67
N ILE A 46 -3.16 11.93 -6.75
CA ILE A 46 -4.55 12.39 -6.56
C ILE A 46 -5.05 13.10 -7.82
N GLY A 47 -4.27 14.04 -8.36
CA GLY A 47 -4.62 14.75 -9.60
C GLY A 47 -4.76 13.83 -10.80
N ALA A 48 -3.82 12.87 -10.96
CA ALA A 48 -3.87 11.88 -12.02
C ALA A 48 -5.09 10.96 -11.88
N PHE A 49 -5.42 10.49 -10.66
CA PHE A 49 -6.62 9.69 -10.42
C PHE A 49 -7.90 10.47 -10.71
N ALA A 50 -8.00 11.72 -10.23
CA ALA A 50 -9.17 12.57 -10.48
C ALA A 50 -9.36 12.84 -11.98
N MET A 51 -8.28 13.16 -12.70
CA MET A 51 -8.30 13.36 -14.15
C MET A 51 -8.73 12.09 -14.88
N LEU A 52 -8.15 10.93 -14.51
CA LEU A 52 -8.52 9.65 -15.12
C LEU A 52 -9.99 9.31 -14.84
N THR A 53 -10.47 9.55 -13.62
CA THR A 53 -11.88 9.34 -13.25
C THR A 53 -12.80 10.18 -14.10
N PHE A 54 -12.52 11.48 -14.25
CA PHE A 54 -13.28 12.37 -15.12
C PHE A 54 -13.29 11.89 -16.59
N LEU A 55 -12.15 11.42 -17.08
CA LEU A 55 -12.04 10.92 -18.46
C LEU A 55 -12.84 9.61 -18.65
N VAL A 56 -12.79 8.66 -17.72
CA VAL A 56 -13.53 7.39 -17.85
C VAL A 56 -15.05 7.55 -17.67
N GLU A 57 -15.49 8.60 -16.96
CA GLU A 57 -16.90 8.96 -16.84
C GLU A 57 -17.44 9.55 -18.14
N THR A 58 -16.62 10.38 -18.82
CA THR A 58 -17.02 11.05 -20.06
C THR A 58 -16.82 10.18 -21.30
N ILE A 59 -15.84 9.28 -21.29
CA ILE A 59 -15.47 8.41 -22.42
C ILE A 59 -15.49 6.95 -21.95
N PRO A 60 -16.58 6.20 -22.21
CA PRO A 60 -16.73 4.83 -21.69
C PRO A 60 -15.62 3.86 -22.11
N SER A 61 -15.08 4.02 -23.33
CA SER A 61 -13.96 3.20 -23.83
C SER A 61 -12.97 4.06 -24.60
N PHE A 62 -11.69 3.98 -24.22
CA PHE A 62 -10.61 4.66 -24.95
C PHE A 62 -10.10 3.77 -26.07
N PRO A 63 -9.77 4.32 -27.26
CA PRO A 63 -9.10 3.54 -28.31
C PRO A 63 -7.81 2.87 -27.84
N ILE A 64 -7.06 3.53 -26.96
CA ILE A 64 -5.83 2.97 -26.38
C ILE A 64 -6.10 1.77 -25.47
N ASP A 65 -7.22 1.74 -24.73
CA ASP A 65 -7.61 0.57 -23.91
C ASP A 65 -7.80 -0.66 -24.79
N LEU A 66 -8.49 -0.49 -25.93
CA LEU A 66 -8.74 -1.56 -26.89
C LEU A 66 -7.43 -2.06 -27.53
N GLN A 67 -6.55 -1.12 -27.93
CA GLN A 67 -5.25 -1.47 -28.50
C GLN A 67 -4.38 -2.25 -27.51
N ILE A 68 -4.28 -1.80 -26.27
CA ILE A 68 -3.51 -2.49 -25.23
C ILE A 68 -4.09 -3.88 -24.95
N THR A 69 -5.42 -3.99 -24.81
CA THR A 69 -6.06 -5.28 -24.54
C THR A 69 -5.78 -6.28 -25.67
N ARG A 70 -5.98 -5.87 -26.93
CA ARG A 70 -5.71 -6.74 -28.09
C ARG A 70 -4.23 -7.10 -28.23
N ALA A 71 -3.32 -6.17 -27.95
CA ALA A 71 -1.89 -6.43 -27.97
C ALA A 71 -1.48 -7.48 -26.89
N ILE A 72 -2.06 -7.40 -25.69
CA ILE A 72 -1.79 -8.40 -24.64
C ILE A 72 -2.46 -9.73 -24.98
N GLN A 73 -3.66 -9.74 -25.53
CA GLN A 73 -4.38 -10.96 -25.93
C GLN A 73 -3.77 -11.66 -27.15
N SER A 74 -2.93 -10.97 -27.95
CA SER A 74 -2.18 -11.61 -29.05
C SER A 74 -1.18 -12.67 -28.57
N PHE A 75 -0.78 -12.65 -27.28
CA PHE A 75 -0.01 -13.72 -26.64
C PHE A 75 -0.90 -14.94 -26.33
N ASN A 76 -1.54 -15.48 -27.36
CA ASN A 76 -2.49 -16.57 -27.22
C ASN A 76 -1.77 -17.93 -27.09
N SER A 77 -1.37 -18.31 -25.87
CA SER A 77 -0.87 -19.64 -25.56
C SER A 77 -1.55 -20.22 -24.32
N PRO A 78 -1.79 -21.56 -24.29
CA PRO A 78 -2.40 -22.20 -23.12
C PRO A 78 -1.63 -21.97 -21.83
N LEU A 79 -0.29 -21.96 -21.89
CA LEU A 79 0.57 -21.68 -20.74
C LEU A 79 0.39 -20.25 -20.24
N PHE A 80 0.39 -19.26 -21.15
CA PHE A 80 0.21 -17.85 -20.77
C PHE A 80 -1.18 -17.63 -20.14
N SER A 81 -2.23 -18.22 -20.73
CA SER A 81 -3.58 -18.17 -20.17
C SER A 81 -3.65 -18.79 -18.77
N ALA A 82 -3.01 -19.95 -18.56
CA ALA A 82 -2.97 -20.61 -17.25
C ALA A 82 -2.25 -19.74 -16.22
N ILE A 83 -1.12 -19.11 -16.58
CA ILE A 83 -0.37 -18.19 -15.69
C ILE A 83 -1.22 -16.97 -15.36
N MET A 84 -1.89 -16.34 -16.32
CA MET A 84 -2.73 -15.17 -16.09
C MET A 84 -3.92 -15.50 -15.17
N ASN A 85 -4.55 -16.67 -15.34
CA ASN A 85 -5.60 -17.15 -14.44
C ASN A 85 -5.05 -17.41 -13.03
N LEU A 86 -3.90 -18.07 -12.91
CA LEU A 86 -3.27 -18.34 -11.60
C LEU A 86 -2.93 -17.06 -10.85
N ILE A 87 -2.39 -16.05 -11.55
CA ILE A 87 -2.09 -14.73 -10.96
C ILE A 87 -3.38 -14.05 -10.50
N SER A 88 -4.48 -14.20 -11.23
CA SER A 88 -5.76 -13.57 -10.87
C SER A 88 -6.48 -14.28 -9.73
N TRP A 89 -6.25 -15.58 -9.55
CA TRP A 89 -6.99 -16.45 -8.63
C TRP A 89 -7.08 -15.95 -7.17
N PRO A 90 -6.00 -15.44 -6.53
CA PRO A 90 -6.05 -14.93 -5.16
C PRO A 90 -6.99 -13.72 -4.96
N GLY A 91 -7.30 -12.99 -6.01
CA GLY A 91 -8.16 -11.80 -5.94
C GLY A 91 -9.66 -12.08 -6.02
N PHE A 92 -10.07 -13.31 -6.32
CA PHE A 92 -11.49 -13.70 -6.33
C PHE A 92 -12.00 -14.03 -4.91
N PHE A 93 -13.24 -13.68 -4.63
CA PHE A 93 -13.94 -14.19 -3.44
C PHE A 93 -14.31 -15.69 -3.67
N PRO A 94 -14.14 -16.59 -2.70
CA PRO A 94 -13.75 -16.31 -1.31
C PRO A 94 -12.23 -16.31 -1.04
N HIS A 95 -11.36 -16.55 -2.04
CA HIS A 95 -9.91 -16.72 -1.85
C HIS A 95 -9.26 -15.48 -1.24
N SER A 96 -9.61 -14.29 -1.72
CA SER A 96 -9.11 -13.02 -1.18
C SER A 96 -9.41 -12.85 0.32
N PHE A 97 -10.61 -13.24 0.76
CA PHE A 97 -11.01 -13.21 2.16
C PHE A 97 -10.20 -14.23 2.99
N ILE A 98 -10.10 -15.48 2.51
CA ILE A 98 -9.33 -16.55 3.19
C ILE A 98 -7.85 -16.15 3.31
N ILE A 99 -7.23 -15.65 2.24
CA ILE A 99 -5.84 -15.21 2.24
C ILE A 99 -5.64 -14.07 3.24
N THR A 100 -6.56 -13.11 3.29
CA THR A 100 -6.50 -12.01 4.26
C THR A 100 -6.52 -12.51 5.70
N LEU A 101 -7.44 -13.44 6.01
CA LEU A 101 -7.52 -14.03 7.36
C LEU A 101 -6.29 -14.86 7.70
N LEU A 102 -5.77 -15.65 6.77
CA LEU A 102 -4.55 -16.45 6.99
C LEU A 102 -3.34 -15.55 7.27
N ILE A 103 -3.15 -14.46 6.49
CA ILE A 103 -2.09 -13.49 6.75
C ILE A 103 -2.24 -12.87 8.14
N ALA A 104 -3.45 -12.43 8.51
CA ALA A 104 -3.71 -11.85 9.82
C ALA A 104 -3.47 -12.86 10.96
N LEU A 105 -3.89 -14.11 10.79
CA LEU A 105 -3.67 -15.18 11.75
C LEU A 105 -2.17 -15.48 11.95
N VAL A 106 -1.42 -15.57 10.85
CA VAL A 106 0.03 -15.77 10.91
C VAL A 106 0.71 -14.62 11.64
N LEU A 107 0.40 -13.37 11.30
CA LEU A 107 0.96 -12.21 12.01
C LEU A 107 0.59 -12.22 13.49
N TYR A 108 -0.66 -12.53 13.82
CA TYR A 108 -1.15 -12.62 15.20
C TYR A 108 -0.42 -13.71 16.00
N SER A 109 -0.20 -14.89 15.42
CA SER A 109 0.51 -16.02 16.07
C SER A 109 1.98 -15.73 16.38
N TYR A 110 2.60 -14.80 15.61
CA TYR A 110 3.94 -14.28 15.90
C TYR A 110 3.95 -13.09 16.88
N GLY A 111 2.80 -12.76 17.52
CA GLY A 111 2.70 -11.62 18.45
C GLY A 111 2.64 -10.25 17.76
N LEU A 112 2.51 -10.21 16.44
CA LEU A 112 2.42 -8.99 15.63
C LEU A 112 0.96 -8.54 15.52
N HIS A 113 0.32 -8.28 16.69
CA HIS A 113 -1.12 -8.01 16.75
C HIS A 113 -1.55 -6.76 16.00
N TRP A 114 -0.74 -5.68 16.08
CA TRP A 114 -1.03 -4.44 15.37
C TRP A 114 -0.83 -4.57 13.85
N GLU A 115 0.19 -5.32 13.44
CA GLU A 115 0.44 -5.67 12.04
C GLU A 115 -0.70 -6.50 11.46
N ALA A 116 -1.26 -7.44 12.24
CA ALA A 116 -2.43 -8.22 11.84
C ALA A 116 -3.65 -7.32 11.63
N VAL A 117 -3.97 -6.45 12.59
CA VAL A 117 -5.08 -5.48 12.47
C VAL A 117 -4.87 -4.54 11.27
N ALA A 118 -3.67 -4.00 11.09
CA ALA A 118 -3.38 -3.11 9.97
C ALA A 118 -3.46 -3.83 8.61
N SER A 119 -3.16 -5.14 8.54
CA SER A 119 -3.36 -5.95 7.33
C SER A 119 -4.84 -6.15 6.99
N LEU A 120 -5.69 -6.40 8.00
CA LEU A 120 -7.14 -6.45 7.83
C LEU A 120 -7.69 -5.10 7.35
N LEU A 121 -7.26 -4.00 7.97
CA LEU A 121 -7.65 -2.64 7.56
C LEU A 121 -7.22 -2.33 6.13
N ALA A 122 -6.03 -2.76 5.69
CA ALA A 122 -5.57 -2.57 4.33
C ALA A 122 -6.50 -3.25 3.31
N ALA A 123 -6.93 -4.49 3.57
CA ALA A 123 -7.88 -5.21 2.71
C ALA A 123 -9.26 -4.55 2.73
N VAL A 124 -9.77 -4.19 3.91
CA VAL A 124 -11.09 -3.56 4.07
C VAL A 124 -11.13 -2.20 3.36
N PHE A 125 -10.17 -1.31 3.61
CA PHE A 125 -10.13 0.01 2.98
C PHE A 125 -10.05 -0.10 1.45
N SER A 126 -9.23 -1.03 0.93
CA SER A 126 -9.12 -1.23 -0.51
C SER A 126 -10.44 -1.73 -1.11
N THR A 127 -11.10 -2.71 -0.48
CA THR A 127 -12.35 -3.29 -0.98
C THR A 127 -13.50 -2.29 -0.87
N VAL A 128 -13.70 -1.67 0.29
CA VAL A 128 -14.80 -0.71 0.49
C VAL A 128 -14.66 0.49 -0.45
N THR A 129 -13.46 1.07 -0.56
CA THR A 129 -13.24 2.19 -1.48
C THR A 129 -13.45 1.78 -2.94
N ASN A 130 -13.01 0.56 -3.33
CA ASN A 130 -13.25 0.06 -4.68
C ASN A 130 -14.74 0.00 -5.01
N GLU A 131 -15.55 -0.63 -4.13
CA GLU A 131 -16.99 -0.75 -4.38
C GLU A 131 -17.70 0.62 -4.38
N LEU A 132 -17.31 1.53 -3.47
CA LEU A 132 -17.86 2.91 -3.48
C LEU A 132 -17.57 3.63 -4.80
N VAL A 133 -16.35 3.57 -5.31
CA VAL A 133 -15.99 4.23 -6.58
C VAL A 133 -16.70 3.57 -7.76
N LYS A 134 -16.86 2.24 -7.77
CA LYS A 134 -17.63 1.54 -8.80
C LYS A 134 -19.08 2.00 -8.87
N GLU A 135 -19.75 2.11 -7.73
CA GLU A 135 -21.14 2.55 -7.66
C GLU A 135 -21.32 4.01 -8.10
N ILE A 136 -20.31 4.86 -7.91
CA ILE A 136 -20.34 6.25 -8.35
C ILE A 136 -20.10 6.35 -9.87
N ILE A 137 -19.08 5.66 -10.40
CA ILE A 137 -18.61 5.85 -11.78
C ILE A 137 -19.37 4.97 -12.79
N GLN A 138 -19.82 3.79 -12.39
CA GLN A 138 -20.64 2.86 -13.17
C GLN A 138 -20.12 2.54 -14.59
N ARG A 139 -18.78 2.51 -14.74
CA ARG A 139 -18.15 2.25 -16.05
C ARG A 139 -18.47 0.84 -16.57
N PRO A 140 -18.89 0.67 -17.84
CA PRO A 140 -19.10 -0.63 -18.44
C PRO A 140 -17.78 -1.40 -18.62
N ARG A 141 -17.86 -2.73 -18.50
CA ARG A 141 -16.73 -3.63 -18.77
C ARG A 141 -16.47 -3.83 -20.26
N PRO A 142 -15.26 -4.35 -20.63
CA PRO A 142 -15.02 -4.83 -21.97
C PRO A 142 -16.11 -5.82 -22.40
N SER A 143 -16.63 -5.67 -23.63
CA SER A 143 -17.63 -6.56 -24.20
C SER A 143 -16.99 -7.63 -25.07
N VAL A 144 -17.68 -8.76 -25.22
CA VAL A 144 -17.25 -9.88 -26.06
C VAL A 144 -17.14 -9.52 -27.55
N ASP A 145 -17.83 -8.46 -27.99
CA ASP A 145 -17.75 -7.99 -29.38
C ASP A 145 -16.46 -7.22 -29.68
N LEU A 146 -15.75 -6.77 -28.64
CA LEU A 146 -14.54 -5.95 -28.79
C LEU A 146 -13.25 -6.71 -28.50
N VAL A 147 -13.28 -7.63 -27.52
CA VAL A 147 -12.10 -8.35 -27.00
C VAL A 147 -12.51 -9.74 -26.50
N ASP A 148 -11.53 -10.63 -26.29
CA ASP A 148 -11.77 -11.92 -25.65
C ASP A 148 -12.10 -11.74 -24.17
N VAL A 149 -13.26 -12.20 -23.72
CA VAL A 149 -13.74 -12.12 -22.34
C VAL A 149 -13.83 -13.52 -21.75
N PHE A 150 -12.93 -13.85 -20.83
CA PHE A 150 -12.86 -15.21 -20.24
C PHE A 150 -13.98 -15.48 -19.23
N ALA A 151 -14.51 -14.45 -18.58
CA ALA A 151 -15.67 -14.56 -17.68
C ALA A 151 -16.43 -13.24 -17.62
N VAL A 152 -17.74 -13.29 -17.80
CA VAL A 152 -18.62 -12.12 -17.69
C VAL A 152 -18.90 -11.86 -16.21
N LEU A 153 -18.60 -10.65 -15.75
CA LEU A 153 -18.82 -10.19 -14.39
C LEU A 153 -19.94 -9.17 -14.35
N GLN A 154 -20.80 -9.23 -13.34
CA GLN A 154 -22.00 -8.38 -13.20
C GLN A 154 -21.73 -6.99 -12.59
N SER A 155 -20.52 -6.77 -12.03
CA SER A 155 -20.15 -5.50 -11.40
C SER A 155 -19.50 -4.53 -12.40
N TYR A 156 -19.46 -3.23 -12.04
CA TYR A 156 -18.82 -2.19 -12.84
C TYR A 156 -17.30 -2.38 -13.00
N SER A 157 -16.73 -1.72 -14.03
CA SER A 157 -15.35 -1.95 -14.43
C SER A 157 -14.32 -1.12 -13.66
N PHE A 158 -14.60 0.17 -13.41
CA PHE A 158 -13.62 1.11 -12.83
C PHE A 158 -13.84 1.34 -11.33
N PRO A 159 -12.77 1.28 -10.53
CA PRO A 159 -11.45 0.73 -10.80
C PRO A 159 -11.39 -0.79 -10.64
N SER A 160 -10.26 -1.42 -11.02
CA SER A 160 -10.08 -2.87 -10.88
C SER A 160 -9.97 -3.33 -9.44
N GLY A 161 -10.94 -4.14 -8.96
CA GLY A 161 -10.97 -4.63 -7.57
C GLY A 161 -9.81 -5.56 -7.23
N HIS A 162 -9.40 -6.44 -8.16
CA HIS A 162 -8.24 -7.31 -7.98
C HIS A 162 -6.96 -6.48 -7.76
N VAL A 163 -6.72 -5.47 -8.59
CA VAL A 163 -5.54 -4.61 -8.46
C VAL A 163 -5.58 -3.83 -7.15
N MET A 164 -6.74 -3.27 -6.76
CA MET A 164 -6.91 -2.58 -5.48
C MET A 164 -6.58 -3.50 -4.29
N PHE A 165 -7.09 -4.73 -4.30
CA PHE A 165 -6.82 -5.73 -3.27
C PHE A 165 -5.33 -6.08 -3.18
N TYR A 166 -4.68 -6.34 -4.34
CA TYR A 166 -3.25 -6.69 -4.39
C TYR A 166 -2.36 -5.54 -3.90
N VAL A 167 -2.63 -4.32 -4.35
CA VAL A 167 -1.88 -3.14 -3.89
C VAL A 167 -2.10 -2.91 -2.40
N GLY A 168 -3.34 -2.98 -1.92
CA GLY A 168 -3.68 -2.75 -0.53
C GLY A 168 -3.09 -3.79 0.40
N LEU A 169 -3.48 -5.06 0.24
CA LEU A 169 -3.05 -6.13 1.14
C LEU A 169 -1.61 -6.56 0.89
N PHE A 170 -1.29 -7.02 -0.34
CA PHE A 170 0.06 -7.52 -0.61
C PHE A 170 1.11 -6.40 -0.61
N GLY A 171 0.74 -5.18 -1.00
CA GLY A 171 1.59 -4.01 -0.85
C GLY A 171 1.89 -3.68 0.62
N PHE A 172 0.90 -3.82 1.51
CA PHE A 172 1.12 -3.64 2.94
C PHE A 172 1.98 -4.76 3.54
N VAL A 173 1.74 -6.02 3.18
CA VAL A 173 2.61 -7.16 3.57
C VAL A 173 4.02 -6.97 3.05
N TRP A 174 4.19 -6.52 1.81
CA TRP A 174 5.50 -6.16 1.24
C TRP A 174 6.21 -5.11 2.10
N TYR A 175 5.49 -4.06 2.51
CA TYR A 175 6.02 -3.03 3.42
C TYR A 175 6.42 -3.63 4.77
N LEU A 176 5.64 -4.53 5.37
CA LEU A 176 5.98 -5.19 6.64
C LEU A 176 7.26 -6.03 6.50
N ILE A 177 7.37 -6.83 5.44
CA ILE A 177 8.57 -7.62 5.15
C ILE A 177 9.78 -6.70 4.99
N PHE A 178 9.63 -5.59 4.23
CA PHE A 178 10.68 -4.62 4.04
C PHE A 178 11.12 -3.95 5.35
N ALA A 179 10.18 -3.62 6.23
CA ALA A 179 10.44 -2.87 7.46
C ALA A 179 10.91 -3.74 8.63
N LEU A 180 10.43 -4.99 8.73
CA LEU A 180 10.62 -5.85 9.90
C LEU A 180 11.70 -6.93 9.70
N LEU A 181 11.90 -7.43 8.50
CA LEU A 181 12.88 -8.48 8.25
C LEU A 181 14.28 -7.91 7.98
N LYS A 182 15.29 -8.56 8.54
CA LYS A 182 16.70 -8.26 8.22
C LYS A 182 17.01 -8.61 6.76
N ARG A 183 17.99 -7.94 6.16
CA ARG A 183 18.43 -8.21 4.79
C ARG A 183 18.90 -9.66 4.68
N SER A 184 18.27 -10.43 3.80
CA SER A 184 18.55 -11.84 3.53
C SER A 184 18.06 -12.22 2.14
N LEU A 185 18.47 -13.37 1.62
CA LEU A 185 17.95 -13.92 0.37
C LEU A 185 16.44 -14.15 0.44
N ILE A 186 15.95 -14.73 1.55
CA ILE A 186 14.52 -14.99 1.77
C ILE A 186 13.71 -13.69 1.70
N ARG A 187 14.17 -12.63 2.38
CA ARG A 187 13.52 -11.31 2.31
C ARG A 187 13.46 -10.80 0.87
N THR A 188 14.55 -10.90 0.13
CA THR A 188 14.61 -10.46 -1.27
C THR A 188 13.64 -11.27 -2.14
N LEU A 189 13.63 -12.59 -2.01
CA LEU A 189 12.70 -13.46 -2.75
C LEU A 189 11.23 -13.13 -2.46
N LEU A 190 10.86 -12.94 -1.18
CA LEU A 190 9.50 -12.56 -0.79
C LEU A 190 9.10 -11.19 -1.37
N LEU A 191 9.98 -10.20 -1.28
CA LEU A 191 9.73 -8.86 -1.84
C LEU A 191 9.56 -8.90 -3.36
N THR A 192 10.43 -9.65 -4.07
CA THR A 192 10.34 -9.82 -5.52
C THR A 192 9.05 -10.56 -5.90
N PHE A 193 8.72 -11.64 -5.20
CA PHE A 193 7.49 -12.41 -5.46
C PHE A 193 6.23 -11.54 -5.31
N LEU A 194 6.07 -10.86 -4.16
CA LEU A 194 4.91 -9.99 -3.94
C LEU A 194 4.86 -8.81 -4.91
N GLY A 195 6.01 -8.19 -5.18
CA GLY A 195 6.12 -7.11 -6.17
C GLY A 195 5.71 -7.57 -7.57
N SER A 196 6.16 -8.76 -7.99
CA SER A 196 5.76 -9.37 -9.26
C SER A 196 4.27 -9.68 -9.32
N LEU A 197 3.68 -10.22 -8.25
CA LEU A 197 2.24 -10.45 -8.18
C LEU A 197 1.43 -9.16 -8.33
N ILE A 198 1.83 -8.11 -7.60
CA ILE A 198 1.18 -6.79 -7.68
C ILE A 198 1.26 -6.23 -9.10
N PHE A 199 2.40 -6.35 -9.77
CA PHE A 199 2.57 -5.87 -11.14
C PHE A 199 1.77 -6.71 -12.14
N LEU A 200 1.88 -8.04 -12.07
CA LEU A 200 1.31 -8.95 -13.04
C LEU A 200 -0.21 -9.08 -12.94
N VAL A 201 -0.81 -8.83 -11.76
CA VAL A 201 -2.28 -8.87 -11.65
C VAL A 201 -2.94 -7.87 -12.60
N GLY A 202 -2.39 -6.67 -12.78
CA GLY A 202 -2.94 -5.70 -13.73
C GLY A 202 -2.94 -6.23 -15.16
N ILE A 203 -1.83 -6.82 -15.60
CA ILE A 203 -1.72 -7.46 -16.91
C ILE A 203 -2.73 -8.62 -17.04
N SER A 204 -2.83 -9.44 -15.98
CA SER A 204 -3.78 -10.54 -15.94
C SER A 204 -5.23 -10.06 -16.13
N ARG A 205 -5.64 -8.97 -15.48
CA ARG A 205 -7.01 -8.45 -15.58
C ARG A 205 -7.35 -7.91 -16.98
N ILE A 206 -6.36 -7.31 -17.66
CA ILE A 206 -6.50 -6.87 -19.05
C ILE A 206 -6.55 -8.07 -19.98
N TYR A 207 -5.64 -9.04 -19.83
CA TYR A 207 -5.58 -10.25 -20.64
C TYR A 207 -6.88 -11.05 -20.60
N LEU A 208 -7.45 -11.22 -19.39
CA LEU A 208 -8.71 -11.93 -19.19
C LEU A 208 -9.95 -11.16 -19.70
N GLY A 209 -9.77 -9.97 -20.29
CA GLY A 209 -10.86 -9.14 -20.83
C GLY A 209 -11.83 -8.65 -19.76
N GLN A 210 -11.42 -8.60 -18.50
CA GLN A 210 -12.31 -8.25 -17.38
C GLN A 210 -12.22 -6.79 -16.99
N HIS A 211 -11.15 -6.11 -17.40
CA HIS A 211 -10.91 -4.68 -17.15
C HIS A 211 -10.17 -4.01 -18.30
N TRP A 212 -10.45 -2.76 -18.52
CA TRP A 212 -9.68 -1.89 -19.40
C TRP A 212 -8.32 -1.55 -18.77
N ALA A 213 -7.31 -1.20 -19.57
CA ALA A 213 -6.00 -0.78 -19.08
C ALA A 213 -6.10 0.46 -18.18
N SER A 214 -6.99 1.39 -18.49
CA SER A 214 -7.29 2.56 -17.67
C SER A 214 -7.95 2.23 -16.32
N ASP A 215 -8.76 1.14 -16.21
CA ASP A 215 -9.28 0.66 -14.91
C ASP A 215 -8.15 0.16 -14.00
N VAL A 216 -7.18 -0.52 -14.62
CA VAL A 216 -5.99 -1.03 -13.94
C VAL A 216 -5.10 0.12 -13.46
N LEU A 217 -4.87 1.12 -14.33
CA LEU A 217 -4.12 2.32 -13.95
C LEU A 217 -4.79 3.07 -12.80
N GLY A 218 -6.11 3.30 -12.89
CA GLY A 218 -6.90 3.92 -11.81
C GLY A 218 -6.80 3.15 -10.50
N ALA A 219 -6.81 1.81 -10.57
CA ALA A 219 -6.67 0.96 -9.40
C ALA A 219 -5.26 1.02 -8.78
N TYR A 220 -4.19 1.13 -9.56
CA TYR A 220 -2.84 1.36 -9.02
C TYR A 220 -2.71 2.73 -8.36
N LEU A 221 -3.27 3.78 -8.95
CA LEU A 221 -3.26 5.13 -8.38
C LEU A 221 -4.02 5.18 -7.05
N LEU A 222 -5.28 4.77 -7.05
CA LEU A 222 -6.13 4.80 -5.86
C LEU A 222 -5.65 3.82 -4.78
N GLY A 223 -5.31 2.59 -5.18
CA GLY A 223 -4.76 1.58 -4.28
C GLY A 223 -3.44 2.02 -3.65
N GLY A 224 -2.57 2.69 -4.42
CA GLY A 224 -1.33 3.29 -3.92
C GLY A 224 -1.58 4.38 -2.88
N LEU A 225 -2.56 5.25 -3.10
CA LEU A 225 -2.97 6.28 -2.14
C LEU A 225 -3.48 5.66 -0.84
N ILE A 226 -4.33 4.64 -0.93
CA ILE A 226 -4.86 3.90 0.23
C ILE A 226 -3.73 3.19 0.97
N LEU A 227 -2.82 2.53 0.25
CA LEU A 227 -1.65 1.86 0.84
C LEU A 227 -0.79 2.84 1.64
N VAL A 228 -0.48 4.01 1.08
CA VAL A 228 0.27 5.06 1.81
C VAL A 228 -0.49 5.51 3.04
N GLY A 229 -1.79 5.76 2.94
CA GLY A 229 -2.66 6.11 4.07
C GLY A 229 -2.63 5.05 5.18
N ASN A 230 -2.75 3.77 4.80
CA ASN A 230 -2.70 2.63 5.73
C ASN A 230 -1.32 2.50 6.40
N ILE A 231 -0.22 2.69 5.66
CA ILE A 231 1.14 2.71 6.23
C ILE A 231 1.31 3.86 7.23
N LEU A 232 0.79 5.04 6.93
CA LEU A 232 0.84 6.19 7.84
C LEU A 232 0.03 5.92 9.11
N LEU A 233 -1.18 5.38 8.99
CA LEU A 233 -2.03 4.95 10.11
C LEU A 233 -1.32 3.88 10.97
N TYR A 234 -0.76 2.85 10.33
CA TYR A 234 0.02 1.82 11.01
C TYR A 234 1.19 2.41 11.80
N ARG A 235 1.99 3.29 11.19
CA ARG A 235 3.14 3.94 11.85
C ARG A 235 2.71 4.84 13.00
N TRP A 236 1.60 5.57 12.82
CA TRP A 236 1.04 6.41 13.88
C TRP A 236 0.57 5.56 15.07
N GLY A 237 -0.23 4.51 14.83
CA GLY A 237 -0.72 3.63 15.88
C GLY A 237 0.40 2.90 16.61
N ARG A 238 1.42 2.43 15.87
CA ARG A 238 2.59 1.79 16.49
C ARG A 238 3.32 2.73 17.45
N LYS A 239 3.51 3.99 17.07
CA LYS A 239 4.12 4.99 17.96
C LYS A 239 3.25 5.33 19.16
N ARG A 240 1.93 5.43 18.94
CA ARG A 240 1.01 5.91 19.98
C ARG A 240 0.72 4.87 21.05
N PHE A 241 0.65 3.59 20.67
CA PHE A 241 0.15 2.52 21.54
C PHE A 241 1.22 1.50 21.94
N PHE A 242 2.28 1.32 21.14
CA PHE A 242 3.22 0.21 21.30
C PHE A 242 4.67 0.63 21.55
N VAL A 243 5.04 1.87 21.37
CA VAL A 243 6.34 2.39 21.80
C VAL A 243 6.19 2.84 23.26
N GLN A 244 6.74 2.05 24.19
CA GLN A 244 6.84 2.47 25.60
C GLN A 244 7.63 3.79 25.66
N GLN A 245 7.05 4.82 26.29
CA GLN A 245 7.82 6.01 26.64
C GLN A 245 8.93 5.58 27.61
N PRO A 246 10.16 6.08 27.48
CA PRO A 246 11.18 5.83 28.48
C PRO A 246 10.61 6.21 29.85
N VAL A 247 10.63 5.25 30.78
CA VAL A 247 10.26 5.52 32.18
C VAL A 247 11.18 6.63 32.64
N ALA A 248 10.59 7.78 33.03
CA ALA A 248 11.37 8.87 33.60
C ALA A 248 12.19 8.31 34.77
N PRO A 249 13.51 8.56 34.85
CA PRO A 249 14.29 8.11 35.99
C PRO A 249 13.61 8.58 37.25
N HIS A 250 13.32 7.68 38.18
CA HIS A 250 12.77 8.04 39.48
C HIS A 250 13.69 9.09 40.10
N ALA A 251 13.17 10.29 40.33
CA ALA A 251 13.85 11.26 41.17
C ALA A 251 14.15 10.58 42.51
N PRO A 252 15.40 10.62 43.01
CA PRO A 252 15.70 10.09 44.33
C PRO A 252 14.79 10.76 45.36
N LYS A 253 14.03 9.94 46.10
CA LYS A 253 13.28 10.47 47.25
C LYS A 253 14.30 11.12 48.18
N SER A 254 14.19 12.43 48.32
CA SER A 254 14.89 13.16 49.39
C SER A 254 14.43 12.60 50.74
N ILE A 255 15.39 12.00 51.46
CA ILE A 255 15.27 11.66 52.90
C ILE A 255 15.40 12.93 53.71
#